data_6135e6b3f1648982436f1e05fd699e5b
#
_entry.id   6135e6b3f1648982436f1e05fd699e5b
#
_cell.length_a   1.000
_cell.length_b   1.000
_cell.length_c   1.000
_cell.angle_alpha   90.00
_cell.angle_beta   90.00
_cell.angle_gamma   90.00
#
_symmetry.space_group_name_H-M   'P 1'
#
loop_
_entity.id
_entity.type
_entity.pdbx_description
1 polymer ?
#
loop_
_entity_poly.entity_id
_entity_poly.type
_entity_poly.pdbx_seq_one_letter_code
_entity_poly.pdbx_strand_id
1 'polypeptide(L)'
;MSKPVNEGEVIIELDGEPVILKCTLLAAKTVNAALDGFVGAYQRVQRFDLDAFGLIIAAGMGKKIPGDLNDITEKVYATGMRGLSDDVTKFLNLLSNGGREAAPGGKEASEGNG
;
A
#
# COMPACT_ATOMS: atom_id res chain seq x y z
N MET A 1 1.93 -4.72 -23.66
CA MET A 1 2.48 -5.00 -23.01
C MET A 1 2.27 -5.72 -22.16
N SER A 2 2.79 -6.23 -22.15
CA SER A 2 2.50 -6.89 -21.17
C SER A 2 2.87 -6.25 -19.98
N LYS A 3 2.06 -6.20 -19.07
CA LYS A 3 2.40 -5.63 -17.82
C LYS A 3 3.29 -6.55 -17.09
N PRO A 4 4.30 -6.04 -16.40
CA PRO A 4 5.11 -6.91 -15.55
C PRO A 4 4.36 -7.39 -14.33
N VAL A 5 3.26 -6.73 -13.94
CA VAL A 5 2.45 -7.15 -12.81
C VAL A 5 0.99 -7.17 -13.22
N ASN A 6 0.20 -7.94 -12.49
CA ASN A 6 -1.23 -7.99 -12.71
C ASN A 6 -1.89 -6.74 -12.18
N GLU A 7 -3.09 -6.49 -12.67
CA GLU A 7 -3.90 -5.42 -12.11
C GLU A 7 -4.06 -5.62 -10.61
N GLY A 8 -3.93 -4.56 -9.85
CA GLY A 8 -4.04 -4.64 -8.41
C GLY A 8 -2.78 -5.09 -7.71
N GLU A 9 -1.64 -5.06 -8.40
CA GLU A 9 -0.38 -5.43 -7.80
C GLU A 9 0.62 -4.29 -7.95
N VAL A 10 1.48 -4.16 -6.95
CA VAL A 10 2.58 -3.19 -6.97
C VAL A 10 3.85 -3.93 -6.56
N ILE A 11 4.91 -3.77 -7.32
CA ILE A 11 6.20 -4.34 -6.95
C ILE A 11 7.01 -3.28 -6.24
N ILE A 12 7.52 -3.63 -5.06
CA ILE A 12 8.44 -2.75 -4.32
C ILE A 12 9.74 -3.50 -4.10
N GLU A 13 10.78 -2.76 -3.76
CA GLU A 13 12.02 -3.36 -3.33
C GLU A 13 12.10 -3.21 -1.82
N LEU A 14 12.16 -4.34 -1.12
CA LEU A 14 12.17 -4.34 0.34
C LEU A 14 13.41 -5.08 0.80
N ASP A 15 14.30 -4.35 1.46
CA ASP A 15 15.55 -4.91 1.97
C ASP A 15 16.34 -5.62 0.86
N GLY A 16 16.36 -4.98 -0.32
CA GLY A 16 17.12 -5.46 -1.46
C GLY A 16 16.45 -6.52 -2.31
N GLU A 17 15.20 -6.89 -2.00
CA GLU A 17 14.50 -7.94 -2.74
C GLU A 17 13.18 -7.43 -3.28
N PRO A 18 12.80 -7.87 -4.49
CA PRO A 18 11.50 -7.48 -5.02
C PRO A 18 10.38 -8.22 -4.28
N VAL A 19 9.34 -7.49 -3.96
CA VAL A 19 8.19 -8.01 -3.23
C VAL A 19 6.94 -7.49 -3.93
N ILE A 20 5.93 -8.35 -4.05
CA ILE A 20 4.67 -7.98 -4.69
C ILE A 20 3.64 -7.69 -3.62
N LEU A 21 3.03 -6.52 -3.69
CA LEU A 21 1.90 -6.15 -2.84
C LEU A 21 0.63 -6.35 -3.65
N LYS A 22 -0.31 -7.10 -3.09
CA LYS A 22 -1.55 -7.44 -3.80
C LYS A 22 -2.74 -6.78 -3.15
N CYS A 23 -3.63 -6.25 -3.99
CA CYS A 23 -4.86 -5.63 -3.52
C CYS A 23 -5.91 -6.72 -3.33
N THR A 24 -6.15 -7.09 -2.08
CA THR A 24 -7.18 -8.05 -1.74
C THR A 24 -8.15 -7.43 -0.76
N LEU A 25 -9.33 -8.02 -0.65
CA LEU A 25 -10.28 -7.55 0.36
C LEU A 25 -9.69 -7.65 1.76
N LEU A 26 -8.98 -8.74 2.03
CA LEU A 26 -8.38 -8.90 3.35
C LEU A 26 -7.36 -7.80 3.64
N ALA A 27 -6.52 -7.47 2.65
CA ALA A 27 -5.56 -6.38 2.84
C ALA A 27 -6.28 -5.06 3.09
N ALA A 28 -7.35 -4.79 2.34
CA ALA A 28 -8.11 -3.55 2.51
C ALA A 28 -8.72 -3.48 3.90
N LYS A 29 -9.30 -4.58 4.38
CA LYS A 29 -9.92 -4.60 5.69
C LYS A 29 -8.88 -4.45 6.80
N THR A 30 -7.73 -5.05 6.61
CA THR A 30 -6.64 -4.96 7.59
C THR A 30 -6.16 -3.52 7.73
N VAL A 31 -5.91 -2.87 6.60
CA VAL A 31 -5.46 -1.47 6.62
C VAL A 31 -6.54 -0.58 7.22
N ASN A 32 -7.77 -0.78 6.79
CA ASN A 32 -8.90 0.03 7.27
C ASN A 32 -9.03 -0.05 8.78
N ALA A 33 -8.97 -1.26 9.33
CA ALA A 33 -9.18 -1.45 10.76
C ALA A 33 -8.01 -0.92 11.59
N ALA A 34 -6.78 -1.11 11.11
CA ALA A 34 -5.61 -0.79 11.92
C ALA A 34 -5.25 0.69 11.85
N LEU A 35 -5.54 1.36 10.72
CA LEU A 35 -5.07 2.72 10.50
C LEU A 35 -6.21 3.74 10.47
N ASP A 36 -7.38 3.32 10.94
CA ASP A 36 -8.53 4.22 11.06
C ASP A 36 -8.98 4.72 9.70
N GLY A 37 -9.19 3.76 8.79
CA GLY A 37 -9.66 4.06 7.45
C GLY A 37 -8.51 4.44 6.51
N PHE A 38 -8.87 4.65 5.24
CA PHE A 38 -7.85 4.99 4.25
C PHE A 38 -7.35 6.42 4.40
N VAL A 39 -8.22 7.34 4.83
CA VAL A 39 -7.74 8.69 5.11
C VAL A 39 -6.68 8.65 6.21
N GLY A 40 -6.94 7.87 7.25
CA GLY A 40 -5.95 7.69 8.32
C GLY A 40 -4.66 7.10 7.80
N ALA A 41 -4.77 6.11 6.91
CA ALA A 41 -3.58 5.48 6.32
C ALA A 41 -2.76 6.50 5.51
N TYR A 42 -3.41 7.29 4.66
CA TYR A 42 -2.70 8.31 3.89
C TYR A 42 -2.01 9.33 4.79
N GLN A 43 -2.69 9.76 5.84
CA GLN A 43 -2.10 10.72 6.76
C GLN A 43 -0.85 10.17 7.41
N ARG A 44 -0.87 8.90 7.80
CA ARG A 44 0.28 8.27 8.43
C ARG A 44 1.43 8.10 7.45
N VAL A 45 1.14 7.76 6.21
CA VAL A 45 2.19 7.66 5.20
C VAL A 45 2.82 9.02 4.96
N GLN A 46 2.02 10.06 4.90
CA GLN A 46 2.54 11.41 4.67
C GLN A 46 3.47 11.88 5.79
N ARG A 47 3.23 11.42 7.01
CA ARG A 47 4.11 11.80 8.11
C ARG A 47 5.16 10.73 8.43
N PHE A 48 5.34 9.78 7.51
CA PHE A 48 6.38 8.77 7.62
C PHE A 48 6.29 7.95 8.92
N ASP A 49 5.09 7.48 9.21
CA ASP A 49 4.83 6.61 10.36
C ASP A 49 5.36 5.22 10.03
N LEU A 50 6.45 4.82 10.68
CA LEU A 50 7.12 3.56 10.38
C LEU A 50 6.20 2.36 10.57
N ASP A 51 5.43 2.35 11.66
CA ASP A 51 4.54 1.22 11.92
C ASP A 51 3.45 1.12 10.85
N ALA A 52 2.97 2.26 10.37
CA ALA A 52 1.96 2.25 9.32
C ALA A 52 2.53 1.71 8.01
N PHE A 53 3.75 2.10 7.65
CA PHE A 53 4.41 1.53 6.46
C PHE A 53 4.52 0.01 6.59
N GLY A 54 4.98 -0.45 7.75
CA GLY A 54 5.12 -1.88 7.98
C GLY A 54 3.80 -2.62 7.85
N LEU A 55 2.74 -2.06 8.43
CA LEU A 55 1.43 -2.69 8.38
C LEU A 55 0.88 -2.75 6.95
N ILE A 56 0.98 -1.65 6.21
CA ILE A 56 0.46 -1.60 4.86
C ILE A 56 1.18 -2.61 3.98
N ILE A 57 2.50 -2.66 4.09
CA ILE A 57 3.30 -3.58 3.28
C ILE A 57 3.02 -5.03 3.69
N ALA A 58 2.96 -5.32 4.98
CA ALA A 58 2.66 -6.67 5.44
C ALA A 58 1.29 -7.14 4.95
N ALA A 59 0.30 -6.24 4.99
CA ALA A 59 -1.04 -6.57 4.50
C ALA A 59 -1.01 -6.88 3.01
N GLY A 60 -0.28 -6.08 2.23
CA GLY A 60 -0.15 -6.31 0.80
C GLY A 60 0.59 -7.59 0.47
N MET A 61 1.53 -8.00 1.31
CA MET A 61 2.26 -9.24 1.14
C MET A 61 1.47 -10.46 1.58
N GLY A 62 0.33 -10.27 2.24
CA GLY A 62 -0.44 -11.38 2.78
C GLY A 62 0.18 -12.01 4.01
N LYS A 63 0.98 -11.26 4.74
CA LYS A 63 1.63 -11.77 5.94
C LYS A 63 0.67 -11.77 7.12
N LYS A 64 0.99 -12.59 8.11
CA LYS A 64 0.19 -12.64 9.32
C LYS A 64 0.42 -11.40 10.16
N ILE A 65 -0.66 -10.84 10.65
CA ILE A 65 -0.60 -9.66 11.52
C ILE A 65 -1.33 -10.03 12.80
N PRO A 66 -0.67 -9.90 13.94
CA PRO A 66 0.61 -9.22 14.16
C PRO A 66 1.84 -10.11 13.98
N GLY A 67 1.69 -11.39 13.70
CA GLY A 67 2.80 -12.34 13.78
C GLY A 67 4.06 -11.93 13.03
N ASP A 68 3.90 -11.50 11.76
CA ASP A 68 5.05 -11.16 10.94
C ASP A 68 5.30 -9.67 10.86
N LEU A 69 4.52 -8.87 11.58
CA LEU A 69 4.55 -7.42 11.40
C LEU A 69 5.90 -6.82 11.77
N ASN A 70 6.47 -7.25 12.89
CA ASN A 70 7.73 -6.67 13.34
C ASN A 70 8.85 -6.95 12.34
N ASP A 71 8.88 -8.15 11.78
CA ASP A 71 9.89 -8.50 10.79
C ASP A 71 9.80 -7.62 9.56
N ILE A 72 8.57 -7.40 9.07
CA ILE A 72 8.37 -6.53 7.91
C ILE A 72 8.73 -5.09 8.25
N THR A 73 8.37 -4.62 9.43
CA THR A 73 8.69 -3.26 9.85
C THR A 73 10.21 -3.04 9.92
N GLU A 74 10.95 -4.04 10.37
CA GLU A 74 12.41 -3.95 10.36
C GLU A 74 12.96 -3.81 8.95
N LYS A 75 12.37 -4.53 8.00
CA LYS A 75 12.80 -4.44 6.60
C LYS A 75 12.46 -3.08 6.00
N VAL A 76 11.33 -2.51 6.39
CA VAL A 76 10.97 -1.16 5.97
C VAL A 76 12.00 -0.17 6.47
N TYR A 77 12.37 -0.30 7.74
CA TYR A 77 13.37 0.58 8.32
C TYR A 77 14.70 0.46 7.57
N ALA A 78 15.12 -0.76 7.28
CA ALA A 78 16.38 -0.99 6.58
C ALA A 78 16.35 -0.42 5.16
N THR A 79 15.21 -0.51 4.49
CA THR A 79 15.06 0.00 3.13
C THR A 79 14.98 1.52 3.10
N GLY A 80 14.29 2.10 4.08
CA GLY A 80 14.08 3.53 4.14
C GLY A 80 12.71 3.92 3.61
N MET A 81 11.95 4.62 4.44
CA MET A 81 10.58 4.99 4.09
C MET A 81 10.51 5.98 2.93
N ARG A 82 11.52 6.85 2.81
CA ARG A 82 11.46 7.86 1.75
C ARG A 82 11.43 7.21 0.37
N GLY A 83 12.22 6.16 0.19
CA GLY A 83 12.24 5.45 -1.09
C GLY A 83 10.99 4.62 -1.34
N LEU A 84 10.27 4.27 -0.28
CA LEU A 84 9.06 3.45 -0.40
C LEU A 84 7.78 4.28 -0.49
N SER A 85 7.86 5.57 -0.19
CA SER A 85 6.67 6.40 -0.01
C SER A 85 5.77 6.42 -1.24
N ASP A 86 6.35 6.60 -2.43
CA ASP A 86 5.55 6.66 -3.65
C ASP A 86 4.87 5.33 -3.93
N ASP A 87 5.58 4.23 -3.73
CA ASP A 87 5.00 2.92 -3.99
C ASP A 87 3.92 2.56 -2.99
N VAL A 88 4.11 2.92 -1.73
CA VAL A 88 3.09 2.67 -0.72
C VAL A 88 1.85 3.51 -1.00
N THR A 89 2.03 4.76 -1.40
CA THR A 89 0.90 5.61 -1.78
C THR A 89 0.17 5.03 -2.98
N LYS A 90 0.92 4.56 -3.98
CA LYS A 90 0.31 3.93 -5.15
C LYS A 90 -0.49 2.70 -4.74
N PHE A 91 0.05 1.88 -3.85
CA PHE A 91 -0.66 0.71 -3.37
C PHE A 91 -1.95 1.10 -2.65
N LEU A 92 -1.90 2.12 -1.79
CA LEU A 92 -3.12 2.58 -1.11
C LEU A 92 -4.15 3.08 -2.11
N ASN A 93 -3.72 3.79 -3.15
CA ASN A 93 -4.65 4.26 -4.18
C ASN A 93 -5.35 3.10 -4.86
N LEU A 94 -4.60 2.08 -5.22
CA LEU A 94 -5.21 0.89 -5.83
C LEU A 94 -6.10 0.16 -4.83
N LEU A 95 -5.62 -0.03 -3.62
CA LEU A 95 -6.35 -0.79 -2.61
C LEU A 95 -7.69 -0.15 -2.29
N SER A 96 -7.72 1.18 -2.19
CA SER A 96 -8.95 1.89 -1.88
C SER A 96 -9.90 1.97 -3.07
N ASN A 97 -9.46 1.55 -4.26
CA ASN A 97 -10.26 1.60 -5.46
C ASN A 97 -10.49 0.22 -6.07
N GLY A 98 -10.53 -0.80 -5.23
CA GLY A 98 -10.82 -2.16 -5.67
C GLY A 98 -9.74 -2.80 -6.50
N GLY A 99 -8.51 -2.35 -6.35
CA GLY A 99 -7.39 -2.90 -7.09
C GLY A 99 -7.22 -2.30 -8.47
N ARG A 100 -7.96 -1.24 -8.78
CA ARG A 100 -7.92 -0.62 -10.10
C ARG A 100 -7.41 0.80 -9.99
N GLU A 101 -6.77 1.27 -11.04
CA GLU A 101 -6.38 2.67 -11.09
C GLU A 101 -7.60 3.54 -11.27
N ALA A 102 -7.53 4.75 -10.75
CA ALA A 102 -8.59 5.72 -10.95
C ALA A 102 -8.71 6.03 -12.43
N ALA A 103 -9.95 6.24 -12.89
CA ALA A 103 -10.18 6.55 -14.30
C ALA A 103 -9.43 7.80 -14.68
N PRO A 104 -8.83 7.82 -15.87
CA PRO A 104 -8.15 9.03 -16.32
C PRO A 104 -9.14 10.17 -16.45
N GLY A 105 -8.77 11.27 -16.00
CA GLY A 105 -9.62 12.39 -16.02
C GLY A 105 -10.75 12.24 -15.10
N GLY A 106 -10.79 11.17 -14.63
CA GLY A 106 -11.80 11.00 -13.72
C GLY A 106 -11.44 11.86 -12.62
N LYS A 107 -10.84 12.08 -13.17
CA LYS A 107 -10.69 12.66 -12.71
C LYS A 107 -11.52 13.29 -12.45
N GLU A 108 -11.65 12.93 -13.07
CA GLU A 108 -12.32 13.33 -12.90
C GLU A 108 -12.96 13.41 -12.30
N ALA A 109 -13.01 13.29 -12.57
CA ALA A 109 -13.72 13.31 -11.97
C ALA A 109 -13.95 13.45 -11.17
N SER A 110 -13.81 13.56 -11.46
CA SER A 110 -14.08 13.78 -10.78
C SER A 110 -14.38 14.29 -10.26
N GLU A 111 -14.44 14.41 -10.68
CA GLU A 111 -14.81 14.86 -10.30
C GLU A 111 -15.29 15.18 -9.87
N GLY A 112 -15.39 15.05 -10.26
CA GLY A 112 -15.94 15.36 -9.90
C GLY A 112 -16.46 15.50 -9.66
N ASN A 113 -16.63 15.45 -10.00
CA ASN A 113 -17.11 15.60 -9.77
C ASN A 113 -17.39 15.61 -9.40
N GLY A 114 -17.29 15.59 -9.96
CA GLY A 114 -17.53 15.63 -9.58
C GLY A 114 -17.71 15.73 -9.29
#